data_7717cef3f21060918e99e58a0d229412
#
_entry.id   7717cef3f21060918e99e58a0d229412
#
_cell.length_a   1.000
_cell.length_b   1.000
_cell.length_c   1.000
_cell.angle_alpha   90.00
_cell.angle_beta   90.00
_cell.angle_gamma   90.00
#
_symmetry.space_group_name_H-M   'P 1'
#
loop_
_entity.id
_entity.type
_entity.pdbx_description
1 polymer ?
#
loop_
_entity_poly.entity_id
_entity_poly.type
_entity_poly.pdbx_seq_one_letter_code
_entity_poly.pdbx_strand_id
1 'polypeptide(L)'
;MTFENNTAGTVTRAVSEAAKHIITIINNYTKKDTTVTLEDVNIDVSDNYNAAMEVRGAGDTTLKLEGDNTLRGGHFCAGLEKDDEYSTGKLTITAEDTSASLKAYGGDNSAGIGGGSYDSTSKLEIANGKIYAESGFNMGAGIGGGFRGSGDVTILGGTVTAIPAEGSNSNVTGIGGGFGCDEKSTVRILGGVVDAVGNGCGSGIGGGKGDAQGAEVEIGGGAQVTAKGGLGDNEYNRGPGAAIGTNGDVGGKAGKELDVNVSGECTVTRIDSNLPADCAHKWTLVSSTPAPVGQLGEKVYECSSCGSTRTVYKFVLPEPAPVEEQNGRIVLTVIGAPYEMHQESTRYIVTADSDTATLFGCLGNLAELKAQGVDTLVFR
;
A
#
# COMPACT_ATOMS: atom_id res chain seq x y z
N MET A 1 -4.40 27.92 3.60
CA MET A 1 -2.94 28.14 3.41
C MET A 1 -2.55 27.53 2.07
N THR A 2 -1.75 28.21 1.27
CA THR A 2 -1.35 27.72 -0.06
C THR A 2 0.16 27.65 -0.16
N PHE A 3 0.68 26.52 -0.60
CA PHE A 3 2.08 26.33 -0.97
C PHE A 3 2.14 26.28 -2.50
N GLU A 4 2.97 27.11 -3.10
CA GLU A 4 3.08 27.18 -4.56
C GLU A 4 4.50 26.87 -5.02
N ASN A 5 4.59 26.08 -6.07
CA ASN A 5 5.77 25.90 -6.90
C ASN A 5 7.11 25.83 -6.15
N ASN A 6 7.51 24.62 -5.77
CA ASN A 6 8.80 24.39 -5.13
C ASN A 6 8.99 25.13 -3.79
N THR A 7 7.91 25.45 -3.11
CA THR A 7 7.96 25.98 -1.76
C THR A 7 7.97 24.82 -0.77
N ALA A 8 9.13 24.51 -0.20
CA ALA A 8 9.19 23.63 0.96
C ALA A 8 8.67 24.38 2.19
N GLY A 9 7.98 23.70 3.06
CA GLY A 9 7.47 24.31 4.28
C GLY A 9 6.96 23.30 5.27
N THR A 10 6.83 23.73 6.51
CA THR A 10 6.23 22.94 7.58
C THR A 10 4.90 23.55 7.98
N VAL A 11 3.87 22.75 8.10
CA VAL A 11 2.60 23.12 8.69
C VAL A 11 2.53 22.48 10.06
N THR A 12 2.45 23.32 11.10
CA THR A 12 2.31 22.87 12.48
C THR A 12 0.99 23.31 13.06
N ARG A 13 0.52 22.55 14.03
CA ARG A 13 -0.68 22.89 14.77
C ARG A 13 -0.38 23.93 15.85
N ALA A 14 -1.11 25.03 15.84
CA ALA A 14 -0.96 26.09 16.84
C ALA A 14 -1.91 25.96 18.05
N VAL A 15 -3.00 25.17 17.95
CA VAL A 15 -4.05 25.06 18.97
C VAL A 15 -4.59 23.64 19.09
N SER A 16 -5.23 23.31 20.22
CA SER A 16 -5.76 21.96 20.50
C SER A 16 -7.01 21.60 19.68
N GLU A 17 -7.75 22.59 19.21
CA GLU A 17 -8.96 22.36 18.40
C GLU A 17 -8.63 22.14 16.92
N ALA A 18 -9.49 21.40 16.22
CA ALA A 18 -9.32 21.19 14.78
C ALA A 18 -9.45 22.52 14.03
N ALA A 19 -8.54 22.78 13.11
CA ALA A 19 -8.60 23.95 12.24
C ALA A 19 -9.72 23.78 11.20
N LYS A 20 -10.41 24.88 10.89
CA LYS A 20 -11.42 24.95 9.82
C LYS A 20 -10.86 25.54 8.51
N HIS A 21 -9.54 25.63 8.40
CA HIS A 21 -8.84 26.14 7.23
C HIS A 21 -8.22 25.00 6.44
N ILE A 22 -8.33 25.10 5.14
CA ILE A 22 -7.76 24.11 4.20
C ILE A 22 -6.29 24.41 3.88
N ILE A 23 -5.58 23.38 3.47
CA ILE A 23 -4.25 23.47 2.89
C ILE A 23 -4.34 23.10 1.42
N THR A 24 -3.80 23.95 0.54
CA THR A 24 -3.65 23.64 -0.88
C THR A 24 -2.19 23.68 -1.26
N ILE A 25 -1.68 22.61 -1.84
CA ILE A 25 -0.32 22.52 -2.38
C ILE A 25 -0.46 22.55 -3.91
N ILE A 26 0.16 23.54 -4.55
CA ILE A 26 0.14 23.70 -6.01
C ILE A 26 1.57 23.58 -6.53
N ASN A 27 1.91 22.43 -7.14
CA ASN A 27 3.22 22.24 -7.75
C ASN A 27 3.08 22.04 -9.26
N ASN A 28 3.40 23.08 -10.02
CA ASN A 28 3.41 23.03 -11.49
C ASN A 28 4.81 22.79 -12.09
N TYR A 29 5.84 22.61 -11.25
CA TYR A 29 7.20 22.36 -11.70
C TYR A 29 7.50 20.87 -11.88
N THR A 30 7.46 20.38 -13.12
CA THR A 30 7.71 18.97 -13.46
C THR A 30 9.17 18.52 -13.29
N LYS A 31 10.08 19.42 -12.96
CA LYS A 31 11.52 19.13 -12.82
C LYS A 31 12.02 19.27 -11.38
N LYS A 32 11.16 19.57 -10.44
CA LYS A 32 11.55 19.79 -9.06
C LYS A 32 10.40 19.43 -8.10
N ASP A 33 10.71 18.55 -7.18
CA ASP A 33 9.77 18.09 -6.17
C ASP A 33 9.52 19.19 -5.13
N THR A 34 8.28 19.29 -4.69
CA THR A 34 7.90 20.12 -3.55
C THR A 34 7.73 19.21 -2.33
N THR A 35 8.37 19.56 -1.22
CA THR A 35 8.20 18.85 0.04
C THR A 35 7.47 19.74 1.04
N VAL A 36 6.36 19.25 1.57
CA VAL A 36 5.62 19.87 2.66
C VAL A 36 5.60 18.92 3.85
N THR A 37 6.01 19.40 5.01
CA THR A 37 5.97 18.63 6.26
C THR A 37 4.68 18.96 7.00
N LEU A 38 3.97 17.94 7.46
CA LEU A 38 2.86 18.05 8.41
C LEU A 38 3.36 17.62 9.79
N GLU A 39 3.25 18.51 10.75
CA GLU A 39 3.63 18.26 12.14
C GLU A 39 2.44 18.51 13.06
N ASP A 40 1.86 17.44 13.60
CA ASP A 40 0.69 17.47 14.50
C ASP A 40 -0.52 18.26 13.94
N VAL A 41 -0.72 18.22 12.63
CA VAL A 41 -1.79 18.93 11.95
C VAL A 41 -3.15 18.28 12.23
N ASN A 42 -4.16 19.10 12.56
CA ASN A 42 -5.53 18.65 12.75
C ASN A 42 -6.49 19.60 12.03
N ILE A 43 -7.07 19.16 10.91
CA ILE A 43 -8.01 19.93 10.11
C ILE A 43 -9.31 19.14 9.99
N ASP A 44 -10.42 19.81 10.30
CA ASP A 44 -11.76 19.28 10.14
C ASP A 44 -12.63 20.29 9.39
N VAL A 45 -12.95 19.99 8.16
CA VAL A 45 -13.80 20.79 7.29
C VAL A 45 -15.08 20.04 6.88
N SER A 46 -15.49 19.04 7.67
CA SER A 46 -16.63 18.17 7.39
C SER A 46 -17.95 18.89 7.18
N ASP A 47 -18.06 20.14 7.66
CA ASP A 47 -19.30 20.96 7.53
C ASP A 47 -19.38 21.74 6.20
N ASN A 48 -18.40 21.61 5.30
CA ASN A 48 -18.34 22.36 4.04
C ASN A 48 -18.07 21.46 2.82
N TYR A 49 -17.71 22.02 1.68
CA TYR A 49 -17.46 21.33 0.40
C TYR A 49 -15.99 21.48 -0.04
N ASN A 50 -15.06 21.28 0.89
CA ASN A 50 -13.64 21.38 0.60
C ASN A 50 -12.90 20.14 1.13
N ALA A 51 -11.80 19.77 0.49
CA ALA A 51 -10.84 18.87 1.09
C ALA A 51 -10.12 19.56 2.27
N ALA A 52 -9.73 18.79 3.29
CA ALA A 52 -8.89 19.34 4.36
C ALA A 52 -7.51 19.71 3.84
N MET A 53 -6.97 18.88 2.96
CA MET A 53 -5.76 19.14 2.20
C MET A 53 -5.95 18.70 0.75
N GLU A 54 -5.45 19.52 -0.16
CA GLU A 54 -5.52 19.28 -1.60
C GLU A 54 -4.16 19.47 -2.24
N VAL A 55 -3.80 18.53 -3.15
CA VAL A 55 -2.55 18.58 -3.92
C VAL A 55 -2.89 18.75 -5.40
N ARG A 56 -2.38 19.81 -6.01
CA ARG A 56 -2.61 20.19 -7.41
C ARG A 56 -1.32 20.35 -8.20
N GLY A 57 -1.45 20.24 -9.52
CA GLY A 57 -0.37 20.54 -10.47
C GLY A 57 0.29 19.31 -11.05
N ALA A 58 1.24 19.55 -11.96
CA ALA A 58 1.93 18.51 -12.73
C ALA A 58 3.28 18.09 -12.14
N GLY A 59 3.76 18.80 -11.12
CA GLY A 59 5.01 18.48 -10.44
C GLY A 59 4.80 17.51 -9.29
N ASP A 60 5.82 16.73 -9.00
CA ASP A 60 5.80 15.75 -7.92
C ASP A 60 5.83 16.44 -6.55
N THR A 61 5.05 15.92 -5.62
CA THR A 61 4.91 16.47 -4.26
C THR A 61 5.19 15.37 -3.24
N THR A 62 6.02 15.67 -2.28
CA THR A 62 6.27 14.83 -1.10
C THR A 62 5.61 15.44 0.14
N LEU A 63 4.75 14.66 0.77
CA LEU A 63 4.15 14.97 2.06
C LEU A 63 4.90 14.20 3.13
N LYS A 64 5.72 14.90 3.90
CA LYS A 64 6.47 14.34 5.03
C LYS A 64 5.62 14.43 6.30
N LEU A 65 5.48 13.32 7.00
CA LEU A 65 4.74 13.26 8.26
C LEU A 65 5.68 13.36 9.45
N GLU A 66 5.32 14.19 10.40
CA GLU A 66 5.90 14.28 11.73
C GLU A 66 4.75 14.36 12.76
N GLY A 67 4.87 13.61 13.87
CA GLY A 67 3.80 13.52 14.87
C GLY A 67 2.49 12.90 14.38
N ASP A 68 1.38 13.35 14.94
CA ASP A 68 0.04 12.82 14.67
C ASP A 68 -0.81 13.80 13.85
N ASN A 69 -1.09 13.46 12.60
CA ASN A 69 -1.84 14.30 11.68
C ASN A 69 -3.25 13.77 11.42
N THR A 70 -4.22 14.66 11.36
CA THR A 70 -5.62 14.34 11.06
C THR A 70 -6.18 15.30 10.03
N LEU A 71 -6.75 14.75 8.96
CA LEU A 71 -7.37 15.49 7.87
C LEU A 71 -8.79 14.94 7.65
N ARG A 72 -9.81 15.75 7.87
CA ARG A 72 -11.20 15.41 7.64
C ARG A 72 -11.79 16.31 6.56
N GLY A 73 -12.12 15.71 5.42
CA GLY A 73 -12.74 16.37 4.27
C GLY A 73 -14.20 16.72 4.49
N GLY A 74 -14.69 17.65 3.74
CA GLY A 74 -16.10 18.04 3.66
C GLY A 74 -16.86 17.22 2.61
N HIS A 75 -18.12 17.60 2.40
CA HIS A 75 -19.00 16.88 1.47
C HIS A 75 -18.37 16.75 0.09
N PHE A 76 -18.37 15.54 -0.44
CA PHE A 76 -17.85 15.16 -1.77
C PHE A 76 -16.34 15.34 -1.99
N CYS A 77 -15.59 15.64 -0.94
CA CYS A 77 -14.15 15.85 -1.01
C CYS A 77 -13.39 14.85 -0.13
N ALA A 78 -12.19 14.47 -0.55
CA ALA A 78 -11.33 13.60 0.24
C ALA A 78 -10.73 14.31 1.47
N GLY A 79 -10.29 13.55 2.44
CA GLY A 79 -9.53 14.12 3.55
C GLY A 79 -8.19 14.69 3.07
N LEU A 80 -7.43 13.88 2.33
CA LEU A 80 -6.29 14.29 1.51
C LEU A 80 -6.66 14.06 0.05
N GLU A 81 -6.93 15.14 -0.67
CA GLU A 81 -7.40 15.08 -2.04
C GLU A 81 -6.27 15.21 -3.06
N LYS A 82 -6.26 14.28 -3.98
CA LYS A 82 -5.42 14.28 -5.17
C LYS A 82 -6.23 13.68 -6.31
N ASP A 83 -6.93 14.50 -7.03
CA ASP A 83 -7.69 14.08 -8.20
C ASP A 83 -6.90 14.28 -9.49
N ASP A 84 -7.22 13.52 -10.53
CA ASP A 84 -6.49 13.54 -11.80
C ASP A 84 -6.87 14.73 -12.69
N GLU A 85 -7.95 15.42 -12.42
CA GLU A 85 -8.34 16.62 -13.16
C GLU A 85 -7.38 17.78 -12.89
N TYR A 86 -6.94 17.93 -11.64
CA TYR A 86 -6.09 19.05 -11.20
C TYR A 86 -4.67 18.63 -10.81
N SER A 87 -4.36 17.33 -10.71
CA SER A 87 -3.07 16.82 -10.23
C SER A 87 -2.55 15.65 -11.05
N THR A 88 -1.67 15.90 -11.99
CA THR A 88 -1.01 14.88 -12.82
C THR A 88 0.37 14.47 -12.30
N GLY A 89 0.94 15.20 -11.35
CA GLY A 89 2.17 14.86 -10.65
C GLY A 89 1.98 13.72 -9.66
N LYS A 90 3.08 13.11 -9.21
CA LYS A 90 3.07 12.08 -8.17
C LYS A 90 2.90 12.74 -6.79
N LEU A 91 2.07 12.13 -5.93
CA LEU A 91 2.03 12.42 -4.50
C LEU A 91 2.71 11.28 -3.75
N THR A 92 3.79 11.57 -3.04
CA THR A 92 4.45 10.63 -2.14
C THR A 92 4.18 11.03 -0.68
N ILE A 93 3.60 10.12 0.10
CA ILE A 93 3.42 10.25 1.55
C ILE A 93 4.53 9.45 2.23
N THR A 94 5.29 10.08 3.12
CA THR A 94 6.41 9.44 3.80
C THR A 94 6.60 9.94 5.24
N ALA A 95 7.33 9.18 6.03
CA ALA A 95 7.75 9.53 7.37
C ALA A 95 9.17 8.98 7.62
N GLU A 96 10.01 9.72 8.30
CA GLU A 96 11.30 9.21 8.81
C GLU A 96 11.09 8.39 10.08
N ASP A 97 10.24 8.90 10.99
CA ASP A 97 9.78 8.15 12.16
C ASP A 97 8.56 7.31 11.79
N THR A 98 8.69 5.99 11.92
CA THR A 98 7.61 5.04 11.62
C THR A 98 6.40 5.17 12.53
N SER A 99 6.51 5.90 13.65
CA SER A 99 5.40 6.21 14.54
C SER A 99 4.56 7.40 14.07
N ALA A 100 5.13 8.29 13.21
CA ALA A 100 4.42 9.42 12.66
C ALA A 100 3.20 8.96 11.87
N SER A 101 2.07 9.65 12.05
CA SER A 101 0.79 9.17 11.57
C SER A 101 0.04 10.19 10.72
N LEU A 102 -0.80 9.67 9.80
CA LEU A 102 -1.83 10.40 9.09
C LEU A 102 -3.15 9.64 9.20
N LYS A 103 -4.17 10.31 9.74
CA LYS A 103 -5.56 9.87 9.68
C LYS A 103 -6.32 10.76 8.69
N ALA A 104 -6.83 10.18 7.64
CA ALA A 104 -7.57 10.89 6.62
C ALA A 104 -9.00 10.33 6.50
N TYR A 105 -9.98 11.21 6.56
CA TYR A 105 -11.40 10.88 6.51
C TYR A 105 -12.04 11.60 5.33
N GLY A 106 -12.64 10.83 4.43
CA GLY A 106 -13.38 11.38 3.30
C GLY A 106 -14.76 11.91 3.68
N GLY A 107 -15.28 12.82 2.91
CA GLY A 107 -16.68 13.18 2.89
C GLY A 107 -17.52 12.23 2.02
N ASP A 108 -18.81 12.53 1.85
CA ASP A 108 -19.72 11.66 1.10
C ASP A 108 -19.20 11.29 -0.29
N ASN A 109 -19.20 10.01 -0.63
CA ASN A 109 -18.77 9.47 -1.92
C ASN A 109 -17.27 9.66 -2.27
N SER A 110 -16.46 10.09 -1.33
CA SER A 110 -15.07 10.42 -1.56
C SER A 110 -14.12 9.43 -0.90
N ALA A 111 -12.88 9.39 -1.37
CA ALA A 111 -11.83 8.64 -0.72
C ALA A 111 -11.40 9.28 0.62
N GLY A 112 -10.84 8.48 1.51
CA GLY A 112 -10.08 9.04 2.65
C GLY A 112 -8.82 9.77 2.16
N ILE A 113 -8.06 9.08 1.29
CA ILE A 113 -6.90 9.62 0.57
C ILE A 113 -7.09 9.33 -0.91
N GLY A 114 -7.13 10.35 -1.75
CA GLY A 114 -7.23 10.21 -3.20
C GLY A 114 -8.29 11.10 -3.83
N GLY A 115 -9.20 10.55 -4.63
CA GLY A 115 -10.20 11.31 -5.37
C GLY A 115 -11.39 11.78 -4.53
N GLY A 116 -11.90 12.95 -4.85
CA GLY A 116 -13.23 13.40 -4.46
C GLY A 116 -14.33 12.59 -5.16
N SER A 117 -15.59 12.95 -4.93
CA SER A 117 -16.71 12.26 -5.58
C SER A 117 -16.67 12.43 -7.09
N TYR A 118 -16.69 11.34 -7.86
CA TYR A 118 -16.52 11.20 -9.30
C TYR A 118 -15.07 11.35 -9.80
N ASP A 119 -14.09 11.51 -8.91
CA ASP A 119 -12.71 11.75 -9.30
C ASP A 119 -11.85 10.51 -9.14
N SER A 120 -10.98 10.30 -10.13
CA SER A 120 -9.92 9.29 -10.10
C SER A 120 -8.67 9.87 -9.41
N THR A 121 -7.83 8.99 -8.89
CA THR A 121 -6.48 9.36 -8.44
C THR A 121 -5.43 8.47 -9.10
N SER A 122 -4.35 9.07 -9.57
CA SER A 122 -3.21 8.36 -10.11
C SER A 122 -1.92 8.75 -9.42
N LYS A 123 -0.88 7.91 -9.55
CA LYS A 123 0.45 8.16 -9.01
C LYS A 123 0.45 8.54 -7.52
N LEU A 124 -0.43 7.91 -6.75
CA LEU A 124 -0.45 8.04 -5.29
C LEU A 124 0.51 7.01 -4.70
N GLU A 125 1.51 7.46 -3.97
CA GLU A 125 2.55 6.62 -3.38
C GLU A 125 2.58 6.79 -1.86
N ILE A 126 2.55 5.68 -1.12
CA ILE A 126 2.79 5.64 0.33
C ILE A 126 4.13 4.94 0.53
N ALA A 127 5.15 5.72 0.89
CA ALA A 127 6.51 5.20 1.07
C ALA A 127 6.75 4.72 2.50
N ASN A 128 6.20 5.40 3.51
CA ASN A 128 6.35 5.02 4.92
C ASN A 128 5.37 5.80 5.81
N GLY A 129 5.28 5.41 7.09
CA GLY A 129 4.45 6.04 8.11
C GLY A 129 3.27 5.16 8.54
N LYS A 130 2.50 5.64 9.51
CA LYS A 130 1.29 4.98 9.96
C LYS A 130 0.08 5.68 9.36
N ILE A 131 -0.50 5.08 8.34
CA ILE A 131 -1.60 5.65 7.55
C ILE A 131 -2.91 4.97 7.92
N TYR A 132 -3.90 5.77 8.29
CA TYR A 132 -5.27 5.36 8.47
C TYR A 132 -6.14 6.18 7.52
N ALA A 133 -6.79 5.51 6.60
CA ALA A 133 -7.66 6.15 5.62
C ALA A 133 -9.07 5.55 5.69
N GLU A 134 -10.03 6.39 5.98
CA GLU A 134 -11.44 6.05 6.07
C GLU A 134 -12.18 6.74 4.94
N SER A 135 -12.89 5.96 4.12
CA SER A 135 -13.73 6.53 3.06
C SER A 135 -14.83 7.41 3.66
N GLY A 136 -15.41 8.25 2.87
CA GLY A 136 -16.69 8.88 3.21
C GLY A 136 -17.86 7.89 3.21
N PHE A 137 -19.02 8.38 3.63
CA PHE A 137 -20.24 7.61 3.48
C PHE A 137 -20.49 7.30 2.01
N ASN A 138 -21.02 6.13 1.73
CA ASN A 138 -21.50 5.60 0.47
C ASN A 138 -20.47 4.90 -0.43
N MET A 139 -19.67 5.54 -1.27
CA MET A 139 -19.18 4.85 -2.47
C MET A 139 -17.71 5.11 -2.84
N GLY A 140 -16.95 5.85 -2.03
CA GLY A 140 -15.51 6.06 -2.23
C GLY A 140 -14.64 4.89 -1.81
N ALA A 141 -13.36 4.95 -2.10
CA ALA A 141 -12.36 4.04 -1.55
C ALA A 141 -11.79 4.58 -0.22
N GLY A 142 -11.27 3.71 0.64
CA GLY A 142 -10.43 4.18 1.76
C GLY A 142 -9.21 4.94 1.21
N ILE A 143 -8.49 4.29 0.28
CA ILE A 143 -7.38 4.90 -0.48
C ILE A 143 -7.61 4.65 -1.97
N GLY A 144 -7.69 5.70 -2.77
CA GLY A 144 -7.85 5.59 -4.23
C GLY A 144 -8.90 6.51 -4.80
N GLY A 145 -9.79 5.99 -5.66
CA GLY A 145 -10.82 6.80 -6.31
C GLY A 145 -12.03 7.11 -5.42
N GLY A 146 -12.69 8.22 -5.66
CA GLY A 146 -14.04 8.48 -5.16
C GLY A 146 -15.08 7.65 -5.91
N PHE A 147 -16.37 7.97 -5.72
CA PHE A 147 -17.46 7.32 -6.46
C PHE A 147 -17.21 7.42 -7.97
N ARG A 148 -17.20 6.28 -8.67
CA ARG A 148 -16.87 6.10 -10.09
C ARG A 148 -15.44 6.44 -10.49
N GLY A 149 -14.58 6.87 -9.57
CA GLY A 149 -13.18 7.13 -9.82
C GLY A 149 -12.32 5.86 -9.74
N SER A 150 -11.28 5.77 -10.55
CA SER A 150 -10.23 4.75 -10.47
C SER A 150 -9.12 5.17 -9.50
N GLY A 151 -8.34 4.18 -9.04
CA GLY A 151 -7.17 4.41 -8.19
C GLY A 151 -5.91 3.78 -8.76
N ASP A 152 -4.84 4.56 -8.91
CA ASP A 152 -3.47 4.06 -9.12
C ASP A 152 -2.64 4.36 -7.86
N VAL A 153 -2.48 3.32 -7.04
CA VAL A 153 -1.91 3.39 -5.69
C VAL A 153 -0.70 2.47 -5.59
N THR A 154 0.40 3.00 -5.11
CA THR A 154 1.62 2.24 -4.81
C THR A 154 1.94 2.36 -3.32
N ILE A 155 2.14 1.24 -2.62
CA ILE A 155 2.56 1.17 -1.22
C ILE A 155 3.93 0.50 -1.17
N LEU A 156 4.94 1.25 -0.73
CA LEU A 156 6.32 0.80 -0.63
C LEU A 156 6.68 0.39 0.80
N GLY A 157 5.93 0.84 1.80
CA GLY A 157 6.22 0.57 3.20
C GLY A 157 5.20 1.15 4.16
N GLY A 158 5.53 1.13 5.45
CA GLY A 158 4.69 1.64 6.53
C GLY A 158 3.61 0.67 7.01
N THR A 159 2.70 1.19 7.82
CA THR A 159 1.50 0.47 8.27
C THR A 159 0.28 1.19 7.73
N VAL A 160 -0.46 0.55 6.85
CA VAL A 160 -1.58 1.16 6.13
C VAL A 160 -2.88 0.44 6.48
N THR A 161 -3.84 1.19 6.96
CA THR A 161 -5.21 0.72 7.23
C THR A 161 -6.17 1.52 6.38
N ALA A 162 -6.90 0.86 5.49
CA ALA A 162 -7.88 1.47 4.60
C ALA A 162 -9.24 0.82 4.81
N ILE A 163 -10.20 1.58 5.32
CA ILE A 163 -11.47 1.05 5.80
C ILE A 163 -12.66 1.92 5.38
N PRO A 164 -13.88 1.38 5.43
CA PRO A 164 -15.10 2.15 5.28
C PRO A 164 -15.39 3.03 6.50
N ALA A 165 -16.15 4.10 6.31
CA ALA A 165 -16.71 4.90 7.39
C ALA A 165 -17.57 4.05 8.34
N GLU A 166 -17.46 4.31 9.63
CA GLU A 166 -18.24 3.62 10.66
C GLU A 166 -19.74 3.85 10.45
N GLY A 167 -20.52 2.77 10.57
CA GLY A 167 -21.99 2.83 10.42
C GLY A 167 -22.48 3.00 8.98
N SER A 168 -21.59 3.02 7.98
CA SER A 168 -22.00 3.06 6.59
C SER A 168 -22.47 1.68 6.11
N ASN A 169 -23.67 1.60 5.52
CA ASN A 169 -24.14 0.43 4.76
C ASN A 169 -23.65 0.49 3.29
N SER A 170 -22.57 1.15 3.04
CA SER A 170 -22.14 1.63 1.75
C SER A 170 -21.29 0.62 0.99
N ASN A 171 -21.18 0.81 -0.31
CA ASN A 171 -20.42 -0.05 -1.20
C ASN A 171 -18.98 0.50 -1.35
N VAL A 172 -18.19 0.36 -0.32
CA VAL A 172 -16.85 0.95 -0.18
C VAL A 172 -15.78 -0.07 -0.49
N THR A 173 -14.82 0.33 -1.30
CA THR A 173 -13.57 -0.40 -1.52
C THR A 173 -12.52 0.02 -0.49
N GLY A 174 -11.73 -0.91 0.05
CA GLY A 174 -10.61 -0.54 0.92
C GLY A 174 -9.54 0.25 0.16
N ILE A 175 -8.88 -0.37 -0.83
CA ILE A 175 -7.84 0.26 -1.65
C ILE A 175 -8.12 0.02 -3.13
N GLY A 176 -8.15 1.08 -3.94
CA GLY A 176 -8.30 1.01 -5.39
C GLY A 176 -9.40 1.92 -5.93
N GLY A 177 -10.29 1.42 -6.79
CA GLY A 177 -11.38 2.20 -7.38
C GLY A 177 -12.59 2.30 -6.46
N GLY A 178 -13.29 3.41 -6.50
CA GLY A 178 -14.59 3.56 -5.85
C GLY A 178 -15.67 2.71 -6.52
N PHE A 179 -16.85 2.65 -5.88
CA PHE A 179 -17.97 1.91 -6.43
C PHE A 179 -18.44 2.50 -7.77
N GLY A 180 -18.71 1.62 -8.73
CA GLY A 180 -19.18 2.03 -10.06
C GLY A 180 -18.09 2.57 -10.97
N CYS A 181 -16.82 2.41 -10.59
CA CYS A 181 -15.68 2.71 -11.46
C CYS A 181 -15.73 1.80 -12.70
N ASP A 182 -15.75 2.40 -13.88
CA ASP A 182 -15.72 1.69 -15.16
C ASP A 182 -14.29 1.54 -15.71
N GLU A 183 -13.31 2.22 -15.10
CA GLU A 183 -11.90 2.13 -15.45
C GLU A 183 -11.16 1.11 -14.57
N LYS A 184 -10.06 0.60 -15.10
CA LYS A 184 -9.20 -0.33 -14.37
C LYS A 184 -8.37 0.40 -13.33
N SER A 185 -8.43 -0.05 -12.09
CA SER A 185 -7.54 0.44 -11.03
C SER A 185 -6.23 -0.34 -11.03
N THR A 186 -5.15 0.28 -10.52
CA THR A 186 -3.84 -0.35 -10.35
C THR A 186 -3.43 -0.23 -8.89
N VAL A 187 -3.14 -1.35 -8.24
CA VAL A 187 -2.68 -1.36 -6.85
C VAL A 187 -1.40 -2.16 -6.75
N ARG A 188 -0.31 -1.51 -6.35
CA ARG A 188 0.99 -2.15 -6.10
C ARG A 188 1.33 -2.04 -4.62
N ILE A 189 1.57 -3.19 -3.97
CA ILE A 189 1.97 -3.25 -2.56
C ILE A 189 3.32 -3.96 -2.51
N LEU A 190 4.39 -3.16 -2.47
CA LEU A 190 5.76 -3.61 -2.59
C LEU A 190 6.51 -3.56 -1.25
N GLY A 191 5.78 -3.43 -0.15
CA GLY A 191 6.31 -3.46 1.20
C GLY A 191 5.25 -3.09 2.24
N GLY A 192 5.63 -3.13 3.53
CA GLY A 192 4.80 -2.72 4.66
C GLY A 192 3.76 -3.75 5.11
N VAL A 193 2.93 -3.29 6.05
CA VAL A 193 1.79 -4.05 6.59
C VAL A 193 0.52 -3.33 6.17
N VAL A 194 -0.33 -4.00 5.40
CA VAL A 194 -1.53 -3.41 4.80
C VAL A 194 -2.77 -4.17 5.22
N ASP A 195 -3.73 -3.45 5.77
CA ASP A 195 -5.06 -3.94 6.11
C ASP A 195 -6.11 -3.16 5.32
N ALA A 196 -6.82 -3.85 4.42
CA ALA A 196 -7.77 -3.25 3.50
C ALA A 196 -9.14 -3.92 3.62
N VAL A 197 -10.15 -3.15 4.01
CA VAL A 197 -11.50 -3.64 4.25
C VAL A 197 -12.49 -2.93 3.35
N GLY A 198 -13.25 -3.71 2.59
CA GLY A 198 -14.44 -3.25 1.88
C GLY A 198 -15.70 -3.37 2.72
N ASN A 199 -16.75 -2.67 2.35
CA ASN A 199 -18.06 -2.76 2.97
C ASN A 199 -19.19 -2.82 1.92
N GLY A 200 -20.37 -3.29 2.33
CA GLY A 200 -21.43 -3.57 1.37
C GLY A 200 -20.96 -4.55 0.30
N CYS A 201 -21.06 -4.19 -0.96
CA CYS A 201 -20.52 -4.98 -2.05
C CYS A 201 -19.07 -4.61 -2.46
N GLY A 202 -18.39 -3.73 -1.71
CA GLY A 202 -17.04 -3.27 -2.01
C GLY A 202 -15.98 -4.35 -1.79
N SER A 203 -14.94 -4.36 -2.61
CA SER A 203 -13.78 -5.23 -2.43
C SER A 203 -12.83 -4.72 -1.35
N GLY A 204 -12.01 -5.60 -0.77
CA GLY A 204 -10.92 -5.18 0.12
C GLY A 204 -9.87 -4.39 -0.66
N ILE A 205 -9.33 -5.00 -1.72
CA ILE A 205 -8.38 -4.38 -2.66
C ILE A 205 -8.90 -4.58 -4.08
N GLY A 206 -8.92 -3.51 -4.87
CA GLY A 206 -9.31 -3.57 -6.26
C GLY A 206 -10.41 -2.58 -6.62
N GLY A 207 -11.66 -2.99 -6.53
CA GLY A 207 -12.80 -2.13 -6.87
C GLY A 207 -13.30 -2.35 -8.29
N GLY A 208 -14.18 -1.44 -8.71
CA GLY A 208 -14.87 -1.51 -9.98
C GLY A 208 -16.19 -2.27 -9.91
N LYS A 209 -16.96 -2.20 -11.00
CA LYS A 209 -18.25 -2.85 -11.11
C LYS A 209 -18.09 -4.33 -11.43
N GLY A 210 -18.89 -5.21 -10.83
CA GLY A 210 -18.77 -6.67 -10.80
C GLY A 210 -18.23 -7.41 -12.02
N ASP A 211 -18.63 -7.07 -13.25
CA ASP A 211 -18.07 -7.61 -14.49
C ASP A 211 -17.11 -6.63 -15.22
N ALA A 212 -16.87 -5.46 -14.67
CA ALA A 212 -15.98 -4.46 -15.24
C ALA A 212 -14.50 -4.83 -15.03
N GLN A 213 -13.62 -4.01 -15.57
CA GLN A 213 -12.17 -4.23 -15.71
C GLN A 213 -11.43 -4.66 -14.42
N GLY A 214 -12.06 -4.51 -13.24
CA GLY A 214 -11.47 -4.85 -11.95
C GLY A 214 -10.24 -4.01 -11.63
N ALA A 215 -9.24 -4.68 -11.06
CA ALA A 215 -7.95 -4.06 -10.79
C ALA A 215 -6.81 -4.93 -11.30
N GLU A 216 -5.66 -4.30 -11.50
CA GLU A 216 -4.37 -4.99 -11.56
C GLU A 216 -3.72 -4.88 -10.19
N VAL A 217 -3.43 -6.02 -9.57
CA VAL A 217 -2.87 -6.04 -8.22
C VAL A 217 -1.52 -6.73 -8.26
N GLU A 218 -0.49 -6.03 -7.81
CA GLU A 218 0.87 -6.55 -7.65
C GLU A 218 1.24 -6.51 -6.17
N ILE A 219 1.80 -7.63 -5.64
CA ILE A 219 2.25 -7.72 -4.24
C ILE A 219 3.64 -8.36 -4.21
N GLY A 220 4.55 -7.74 -3.44
CA GLY A 220 5.92 -8.23 -3.30
C GLY A 220 6.66 -7.51 -2.17
N GLY A 221 7.99 -7.47 -2.24
CA GLY A 221 8.84 -6.66 -1.37
C GLY A 221 8.74 -6.94 0.13
N GLY A 222 8.35 -8.15 0.52
CA GLY A 222 8.14 -8.52 1.93
C GLY A 222 6.80 -8.05 2.51
N ALA A 223 5.88 -7.54 1.69
CA ALA A 223 4.59 -7.03 2.14
C ALA A 223 3.77 -8.08 2.91
N GLN A 224 3.07 -7.62 3.94
CA GLN A 224 2.08 -8.40 4.67
C GLN A 224 0.70 -7.77 4.43
N VAL A 225 -0.12 -8.43 3.63
CA VAL A 225 -1.40 -7.89 3.17
C VAL A 225 -2.54 -8.72 3.78
N THR A 226 -3.48 -8.02 4.39
CA THR A 226 -4.78 -8.58 4.78
C THR A 226 -5.87 -7.83 4.03
N ALA A 227 -6.68 -8.55 3.28
CA ALA A 227 -7.79 -7.98 2.52
C ALA A 227 -9.10 -8.69 2.86
N LYS A 228 -10.15 -7.90 3.05
CA LYS A 228 -11.52 -8.37 3.32
C LYS A 228 -12.50 -7.62 2.46
N GLY A 229 -13.31 -8.35 1.68
CA GLY A 229 -14.44 -7.77 0.96
C GLY A 229 -15.65 -7.50 1.87
N GLY A 230 -16.59 -6.71 1.42
CA GLY A 230 -17.85 -6.48 2.11
C GLY A 230 -18.82 -7.66 1.95
N LEU A 231 -19.81 -7.74 2.85
CA LEU A 231 -20.77 -8.85 2.96
C LEU A 231 -21.81 -8.91 1.83
N GLY A 232 -21.91 -7.87 1.02
CA GLY A 232 -23.01 -7.64 0.10
C GLY A 232 -24.05 -6.70 0.68
N ASP A 233 -25.03 -6.37 -0.13
CA ASP A 233 -26.12 -5.46 0.23
C ASP A 233 -27.46 -6.12 -0.14
N ASN A 234 -28.12 -6.69 0.85
CA ASN A 234 -29.38 -7.40 0.67
C ASN A 234 -30.55 -6.47 0.30
N GLU A 235 -30.51 -5.20 0.70
CA GLU A 235 -31.55 -4.23 0.37
C GLU A 235 -31.58 -3.94 -1.13
N TYR A 236 -30.42 -3.85 -1.75
CA TYR A 236 -30.29 -3.60 -3.20
C TYR A 236 -29.94 -4.87 -3.99
N ASN A 237 -30.03 -6.05 -3.36
CA ASN A 237 -29.74 -7.35 -3.98
C ASN A 237 -28.36 -7.37 -4.66
N ARG A 238 -27.32 -6.94 -3.95
CA ARG A 238 -25.92 -6.95 -4.39
C ARG A 238 -25.14 -8.01 -3.63
N GLY A 239 -24.31 -8.74 -4.36
CA GLY A 239 -23.45 -9.76 -3.77
C GLY A 239 -22.25 -9.20 -2.99
N PRO A 240 -21.57 -10.06 -2.22
CA PRO A 240 -20.39 -9.67 -1.47
C PRO A 240 -19.25 -9.23 -2.41
N GLY A 241 -18.39 -8.34 -1.93
CA GLY A 241 -17.16 -7.96 -2.61
C GLY A 241 -16.07 -9.02 -2.46
N ALA A 242 -15.15 -9.07 -3.42
CA ALA A 242 -13.95 -9.91 -3.32
C ALA A 242 -13.00 -9.42 -2.22
N ALA A 243 -12.22 -10.28 -1.63
CA ALA A 243 -11.12 -9.83 -0.78
C ALA A 243 -10.10 -9.04 -1.61
N ILE A 244 -9.63 -9.61 -2.73
CA ILE A 244 -8.80 -8.92 -3.72
C ILE A 244 -9.43 -9.14 -5.09
N GLY A 245 -10.03 -8.09 -5.66
CA GLY A 245 -10.73 -8.26 -6.92
C GLY A 245 -11.79 -7.20 -7.19
N THR A 246 -12.92 -7.64 -7.73
CA THR A 246 -14.03 -6.74 -8.08
C THR A 246 -15.03 -6.58 -6.95
N ASN A 247 -15.79 -5.51 -7.00
CA ASN A 247 -16.97 -5.35 -6.16
C ASN A 247 -18.06 -6.36 -6.54
N GLY A 248 -18.94 -6.69 -5.61
CA GLY A 248 -20.14 -7.45 -5.91
C GLY A 248 -21.13 -6.65 -6.78
N ASP A 249 -22.03 -7.35 -7.47
CA ASP A 249 -22.94 -6.73 -8.44
C ASP A 249 -24.40 -7.11 -8.18
N VAL A 250 -25.28 -6.52 -8.98
CA VAL A 250 -26.73 -6.74 -8.94
C VAL A 250 -27.12 -8.20 -9.11
N GLY A 251 -28.27 -8.58 -8.56
CA GLY A 251 -28.74 -9.97 -8.60
C GLY A 251 -28.03 -10.87 -7.59
N GLY A 252 -27.36 -10.31 -6.57
CA GLY A 252 -26.63 -11.05 -5.53
C GLY A 252 -25.33 -11.68 -6.03
N LYS A 253 -24.81 -11.24 -7.19
CA LYS A 253 -23.59 -11.78 -7.77
C LYS A 253 -22.37 -11.31 -6.99
N ALA A 254 -21.60 -12.27 -6.46
CA ALA A 254 -20.36 -11.99 -5.74
C ALA A 254 -19.30 -11.35 -6.66
N GLY A 255 -18.48 -10.51 -6.09
CA GLY A 255 -17.27 -10.00 -6.71
C GLY A 255 -16.33 -11.16 -7.11
N LYS A 256 -15.60 -10.96 -8.19
CA LYS A 256 -14.64 -11.95 -8.70
C LYS A 256 -13.29 -11.75 -8.01
N GLU A 257 -12.80 -12.79 -7.34
CA GLU A 257 -11.42 -12.82 -6.85
C GLU A 257 -10.45 -12.78 -8.04
N LEU A 258 -9.39 -12.01 -7.90
CA LEU A 258 -8.33 -11.87 -8.89
C LEU A 258 -7.07 -12.60 -8.46
N ASP A 259 -6.35 -13.13 -9.43
CA ASP A 259 -4.98 -13.55 -9.24
C ASP A 259 -4.10 -12.32 -9.04
N VAL A 260 -3.23 -12.40 -8.05
CA VAL A 260 -2.28 -11.34 -7.72
C VAL A 260 -0.99 -11.58 -8.50
N ASN A 261 -0.46 -10.54 -9.12
CA ASN A 261 0.90 -10.59 -9.67
C ASN A 261 1.90 -10.53 -8.50
N VAL A 262 2.61 -11.65 -8.27
CA VAL A 262 3.58 -11.75 -7.17
C VAL A 262 4.97 -11.42 -7.70
N SER A 263 5.49 -10.26 -7.29
CA SER A 263 6.80 -9.74 -7.72
C SER A 263 7.94 -9.97 -6.72
N GLY A 264 7.67 -10.64 -5.59
CA GLY A 264 8.66 -10.93 -4.56
C GLY A 264 8.08 -11.64 -3.36
N GLU A 265 8.88 -11.84 -2.31
CA GLU A 265 8.38 -12.42 -1.06
C GLU A 265 7.23 -11.57 -0.51
N CYS A 266 6.16 -12.22 -0.06
CA CYS A 266 5.02 -11.57 0.57
C CYS A 266 4.12 -12.56 1.29
N THR A 267 3.20 -12.03 2.10
CA THR A 267 2.12 -12.80 2.71
C THR A 267 0.80 -12.14 2.36
N VAL A 268 -0.13 -12.90 1.77
CA VAL A 268 -1.45 -12.42 1.36
C VAL A 268 -2.52 -13.20 2.11
N THR A 269 -3.27 -12.49 2.95
CA THR A 269 -4.42 -13.06 3.69
C THR A 269 -5.71 -12.53 3.07
N ARG A 270 -6.54 -13.43 2.54
CA ARG A 270 -7.89 -13.14 2.05
C ARG A 270 -8.90 -13.61 3.09
N ILE A 271 -9.66 -12.69 3.63
CA ILE A 271 -10.70 -12.96 4.62
C ILE A 271 -12.03 -13.04 3.88
N ASP A 272 -12.69 -14.19 4.01
CA ASP A 272 -14.05 -14.34 3.47
C ASP A 272 -15.01 -13.38 4.16
N SER A 273 -15.76 -12.64 3.36
CA SER A 273 -16.70 -11.62 3.82
C SER A 273 -17.85 -12.17 4.66
N ASN A 274 -18.22 -13.44 4.48
CA ASN A 274 -19.35 -14.07 5.20
C ASN A 274 -19.02 -14.50 6.65
N LEU A 275 -17.86 -14.10 7.17
CA LEU A 275 -17.35 -14.64 8.42
C LEU A 275 -17.39 -13.65 9.57
N PRO A 276 -17.50 -14.14 10.84
CA PRO A 276 -17.41 -13.28 12.00
C PRO A 276 -16.11 -12.49 12.02
N ALA A 277 -16.21 -11.21 12.38
CA ALA A 277 -15.06 -10.29 12.39
C ALA A 277 -13.97 -10.68 13.42
N ASP A 278 -14.28 -11.58 14.35
CA ASP A 278 -13.49 -11.94 15.51
C ASP A 278 -12.92 -13.38 15.47
N CYS A 279 -12.79 -13.97 14.28
CA CYS A 279 -12.18 -15.28 14.15
C CYS A 279 -10.68 -15.26 14.54
N ALA A 280 -10.33 -15.95 15.62
CA ALA A 280 -8.94 -16.23 16.00
C ALA A 280 -8.33 -17.27 15.05
N HIS A 281 -8.05 -16.93 13.83
CA HIS A 281 -7.68 -17.82 12.75
C HIS A 281 -6.73 -18.96 13.13
N LYS A 282 -7.17 -20.19 12.95
CA LYS A 282 -6.36 -21.41 13.11
C LYS A 282 -5.92 -21.91 11.74
N TRP A 283 -4.73 -21.51 11.33
CA TRP A 283 -4.18 -21.78 10.02
C TRP A 283 -3.69 -23.22 9.88
N THR A 284 -4.19 -23.93 8.88
CA THR A 284 -3.75 -25.30 8.50
C THR A 284 -3.18 -25.25 7.11
N LEU A 285 -1.99 -25.82 6.87
CA LEU A 285 -1.38 -25.92 5.56
C LEU A 285 -2.23 -26.84 4.67
N VAL A 286 -2.73 -26.32 3.56
CA VAL A 286 -3.57 -27.09 2.61
C VAL A 286 -2.85 -27.37 1.28
N SER A 287 -1.89 -26.53 0.93
CA SER A 287 -1.11 -26.71 -0.29
C SER A 287 0.30 -26.14 -0.13
N SER A 288 1.27 -26.79 -0.78
CA SER A 288 2.64 -26.31 -0.86
C SER A 288 3.18 -26.63 -2.25
N THR A 289 3.47 -25.58 -3.00
CA THR A 289 4.09 -25.69 -4.32
C THR A 289 5.59 -25.42 -4.16
N PRO A 290 6.44 -26.46 -4.22
CA PRO A 290 7.88 -26.28 -4.18
C PRO A 290 8.36 -25.56 -5.43
N ALA A 291 9.40 -24.74 -5.28
CA ALA A 291 10.04 -24.09 -6.40
C ALA A 291 11.54 -24.43 -6.43
N PRO A 292 12.20 -24.31 -7.58
CA PRO A 292 13.66 -24.37 -7.66
C PRO A 292 14.31 -23.30 -6.77
N VAL A 293 15.57 -23.55 -6.40
CA VAL A 293 16.39 -22.60 -5.67
C VAL A 293 16.44 -21.26 -6.42
N GLY A 294 16.25 -20.16 -5.71
CA GLY A 294 16.19 -18.80 -6.27
C GLY A 294 14.84 -18.42 -6.88
N GLN A 295 13.85 -19.28 -6.82
CA GLN A 295 12.48 -18.98 -7.24
C GLN A 295 11.53 -18.92 -6.05
N LEU A 296 10.38 -18.24 -6.22
CA LEU A 296 9.34 -18.17 -5.21
C LEU A 296 8.59 -19.48 -5.09
N GLY A 297 8.65 -20.09 -3.90
CA GLY A 297 7.75 -21.17 -3.50
C GLY A 297 6.48 -20.59 -2.86
N GLU A 298 5.37 -21.32 -2.98
CA GLU A 298 4.07 -20.93 -2.45
C GLU A 298 3.62 -21.92 -1.38
N LYS A 299 3.10 -21.39 -0.26
CA LYS A 299 2.39 -22.16 0.76
C LYS A 299 1.02 -21.55 1.02
N VAL A 300 -0.02 -22.32 0.82
CA VAL A 300 -1.40 -21.89 1.10
C VAL A 300 -1.87 -22.52 2.40
N TYR A 301 -2.38 -21.70 3.27
CA TYR A 301 -3.01 -22.06 4.51
C TYR A 301 -4.48 -21.70 4.46
N GLU A 302 -5.32 -22.53 5.08
CA GLU A 302 -6.74 -22.26 5.26
C GLU A 302 -7.06 -22.25 6.75
N CYS A 303 -7.92 -21.33 7.16
CA CYS A 303 -8.42 -21.31 8.51
C CYS A 303 -9.51 -22.36 8.69
N SER A 304 -9.26 -23.37 9.55
CA SER A 304 -10.21 -24.44 9.82
C SER A 304 -11.53 -23.97 10.44
N SER A 305 -11.57 -22.77 11.01
CA SER A 305 -12.76 -22.22 11.69
C SER A 305 -13.62 -21.37 10.75
N CYS A 306 -13.04 -20.81 9.69
CA CYS A 306 -13.70 -19.79 8.91
C CYS A 306 -13.42 -19.86 7.39
N GLY A 307 -12.59 -20.73 6.89
CA GLY A 307 -12.32 -20.87 5.47
C GLY A 307 -11.45 -19.75 4.85
N SER A 308 -11.11 -18.70 5.59
CA SER A 308 -10.18 -17.67 5.09
C SER A 308 -8.87 -18.28 4.66
N THR A 309 -8.23 -17.70 3.65
CA THR A 309 -6.96 -18.20 3.13
C THR A 309 -5.81 -17.26 3.42
N ARG A 310 -4.63 -17.84 3.63
CA ARG A 310 -3.35 -17.13 3.73
C ARG A 310 -2.34 -17.79 2.80
N THR A 311 -1.82 -17.03 1.86
CA THR A 311 -0.77 -17.49 0.96
C THR A 311 0.54 -16.80 1.32
N VAL A 312 1.59 -17.60 1.47
CA VAL A 312 2.94 -17.13 1.79
C VAL A 312 3.84 -17.46 0.61
N TYR A 313 4.43 -16.45 0.03
CA TYR A 313 5.42 -16.54 -1.04
C TYR A 313 6.80 -16.27 -0.47
N LYS A 314 7.72 -17.23 -0.63
CA LYS A 314 9.11 -17.10 -0.19
C LYS A 314 10.07 -17.70 -1.21
N PHE A 315 11.22 -17.07 -1.38
CA PHE A 315 12.28 -17.64 -2.16
C PHE A 315 12.79 -18.94 -1.54
N VAL A 316 12.97 -19.94 -2.38
CA VAL A 316 13.62 -21.19 -1.98
C VAL A 316 15.12 -20.89 -1.92
N LEU A 317 15.65 -20.83 -0.71
CA LEU A 317 17.08 -20.68 -0.49
C LEU A 317 17.77 -22.03 -0.69
N PRO A 318 19.02 -22.05 -1.20
CA PRO A 318 19.82 -23.27 -1.18
C PRO A 318 19.99 -23.70 0.27
N GLU A 319 20.03 -25.02 0.50
CA GLU A 319 20.53 -25.51 1.77
C GLU A 319 21.93 -24.93 1.98
N PRO A 320 22.20 -24.34 3.15
CA PRO A 320 23.56 -23.86 3.43
C PRO A 320 24.46 -25.06 3.23
N ALA A 321 25.40 -24.95 2.29
CA ALA A 321 26.44 -25.97 2.14
C ALA A 321 27.05 -26.19 3.53
N PRO A 322 27.24 -27.46 3.96
CA PRO A 322 27.95 -27.72 5.19
C PRO A 322 29.21 -26.88 5.14
N VAL A 323 29.45 -26.07 6.17
CA VAL A 323 30.63 -25.21 6.29
C VAL A 323 31.81 -26.15 6.41
N GLU A 324 32.34 -26.65 5.30
CA GLU A 324 33.66 -27.17 5.26
C GLU A 324 34.57 -25.94 5.46
N GLU A 325 35.25 -25.91 6.60
CA GLU A 325 36.34 -24.98 6.85
C GLU A 325 37.43 -25.19 5.76
N GLN A 326 37.22 -24.58 4.62
CA GLN A 326 38.24 -24.54 3.57
C GLN A 326 39.16 -23.36 3.86
N ASN A 327 40.22 -23.66 4.64
CA ASN A 327 41.48 -22.91 4.68
C ASN A 327 41.34 -21.39 4.56
N GLY A 328 40.73 -20.70 5.55
CA GLY A 328 40.79 -19.25 5.69
C GLY A 328 40.27 -18.45 4.50
N ARG A 329 39.39 -19.00 3.68
CA ARG A 329 38.76 -18.29 2.58
C ARG A 329 37.36 -17.82 2.97
N ILE A 330 37.13 -16.52 2.76
CA ILE A 330 35.79 -15.90 2.89
C ILE A 330 34.90 -16.49 1.81
N VAL A 331 33.82 -17.12 2.22
CA VAL A 331 32.79 -17.65 1.31
C VAL A 331 31.58 -16.77 1.36
N LEU A 332 31.52 -15.76 0.47
CA LEU A 332 30.31 -15.07 0.13
C LEU A 332 29.69 -15.77 -1.08
N THR A 333 28.38 -15.98 -1.06
CA THR A 333 27.67 -16.65 -2.16
C THR A 333 26.58 -15.73 -2.67
N VAL A 334 26.53 -15.52 -3.98
CA VAL A 334 25.44 -14.83 -4.66
C VAL A 334 24.52 -15.86 -5.28
N ILE A 335 23.22 -15.67 -5.08
CA ILE A 335 22.17 -16.52 -5.65
C ILE A 335 21.32 -15.69 -6.59
N GLY A 336 20.91 -16.33 -7.69
CA GLY A 336 20.04 -15.72 -8.67
C GLY A 336 20.75 -15.18 -9.92
N ALA A 337 22.08 -15.04 -9.91
CA ALA A 337 22.82 -14.62 -11.09
C ALA A 337 24.29 -15.03 -11.06
N PRO A 338 24.98 -15.08 -12.21
CA PRO A 338 26.44 -15.07 -12.26
C PRO A 338 26.98 -13.82 -11.55
N TYR A 339 28.13 -13.95 -10.91
CA TYR A 339 28.70 -12.85 -10.15
C TYR A 339 30.24 -12.85 -10.20
N GLU A 340 30.81 -11.66 -9.98
CA GLU A 340 32.23 -11.45 -9.82
C GLU A 340 32.50 -10.78 -8.47
N MET A 341 33.65 -11.14 -7.84
CA MET A 341 34.06 -10.55 -6.57
C MET A 341 35.53 -10.09 -6.66
N HIS A 342 35.81 -8.88 -6.18
CA HIS A 342 37.16 -8.36 -6.08
C HIS A 342 37.28 -7.35 -4.95
N GLN A 343 38.50 -7.13 -4.47
CA GLN A 343 38.80 -6.13 -3.46
C GLN A 343 39.47 -4.91 -4.10
N GLU A 344 38.95 -3.74 -3.79
CA GLU A 344 39.53 -2.45 -4.14
C GLU A 344 39.85 -1.66 -2.87
N SER A 345 41.11 -1.57 -2.48
CA SER A 345 41.52 -0.91 -1.23
C SER A 345 40.84 -1.53 -0.02
N THR A 346 40.04 -0.72 0.72
CA THR A 346 39.23 -1.17 1.87
C THR A 346 37.81 -1.63 1.51
N ARG A 347 37.48 -1.69 0.20
CA ARG A 347 36.18 -2.09 -0.30
C ARG A 347 36.24 -3.47 -0.90
N TYR A 348 35.26 -4.31 -0.54
CA TYR A 348 35.04 -5.60 -1.18
C TYR A 348 33.77 -5.49 -2.04
N ILE A 349 33.94 -5.67 -3.34
CA ILE A 349 32.90 -5.44 -4.33
C ILE A 349 32.43 -6.77 -4.86
N VAL A 350 31.10 -6.98 -4.79
CA VAL A 350 30.41 -8.11 -5.39
C VAL A 350 29.46 -7.54 -6.43
N THR A 351 29.66 -7.90 -7.69
CA THR A 351 28.82 -7.46 -8.81
C THR A 351 28.07 -8.67 -9.34
N ALA A 352 26.74 -8.59 -9.38
CA ALA A 352 25.86 -9.61 -9.93
C ALA A 352 25.19 -9.10 -11.22
N ASP A 353 25.03 -9.99 -12.18
CA ASP A 353 24.37 -9.67 -13.45
C ASP A 353 22.84 -9.89 -13.33
N SER A 354 22.23 -9.23 -12.36
CA SER A 354 20.77 -9.27 -12.15
C SER A 354 20.33 -8.30 -11.06
N ASP A 355 19.24 -7.60 -11.28
CA ASP A 355 18.60 -6.70 -10.31
C ASP A 355 17.95 -7.45 -9.13
N THR A 356 17.83 -8.79 -9.20
CA THR A 356 17.18 -9.62 -8.18
C THR A 356 18.12 -10.60 -7.48
N ALA A 357 19.43 -10.47 -7.68
CA ALA A 357 20.40 -11.33 -7.03
C ALA A 357 20.49 -11.06 -5.52
N THR A 358 20.73 -12.11 -4.73
CA THR A 358 20.86 -12.01 -3.27
C THR A 358 22.27 -12.45 -2.84
N LEU A 359 22.93 -11.61 -2.04
CA LEU A 359 24.22 -11.92 -1.44
C LEU A 359 24.04 -12.58 -0.07
N PHE A 360 24.64 -13.75 0.09
CA PHE A 360 24.69 -14.50 1.35
C PHE A 360 26.06 -14.49 1.96
N GLY A 361 26.13 -14.30 3.27
CA GLY A 361 27.32 -14.44 4.08
C GLY A 361 26.96 -14.57 5.55
N CYS A 362 27.85 -15.12 6.34
CA CYS A 362 27.66 -15.17 7.79
C CYS A 362 28.41 -14.02 8.49
N LEU A 363 28.10 -13.77 9.76
CA LEU A 363 28.81 -12.78 10.57
C LEU A 363 30.31 -13.06 10.65
N GLY A 364 30.71 -14.34 10.59
CA GLY A 364 32.10 -14.75 10.51
C GLY A 364 32.79 -14.23 9.25
N ASN A 365 32.13 -14.28 8.09
CA ASN A 365 32.70 -13.76 6.84
C ASN A 365 32.90 -12.24 6.92
N LEU A 366 31.98 -11.50 7.52
CA LEU A 366 32.11 -10.05 7.72
C LEU A 366 33.24 -9.71 8.69
N ALA A 367 33.40 -10.49 9.77
CA ALA A 367 34.50 -10.33 10.71
C ALA A 367 35.88 -10.58 10.05
N GLU A 368 35.92 -11.56 9.18
CA GLU A 368 37.14 -11.91 8.42
C GLU A 368 37.50 -10.84 7.39
N LEU A 369 36.52 -10.32 6.64
CA LEU A 369 36.72 -9.17 5.75
C LEU A 369 37.27 -7.96 6.52
N LYS A 370 36.72 -7.69 7.69
CA LYS A 370 37.19 -6.61 8.56
C LYS A 370 38.61 -6.84 9.05
N ALA A 371 38.97 -8.07 9.40
CA ALA A 371 40.36 -8.43 9.79
C ALA A 371 41.34 -8.27 8.63
N GLN A 372 40.88 -8.38 7.38
CA GLN A 372 41.69 -8.14 6.16
C GLN A 372 41.73 -6.66 5.73
N GLY A 373 41.21 -5.76 6.56
CA GLY A 373 41.19 -4.31 6.31
C GLY A 373 40.06 -3.83 5.40
N VAL A 374 39.06 -4.67 5.19
CA VAL A 374 37.83 -4.26 4.47
C VAL A 374 36.87 -3.56 5.45
N ASP A 375 36.49 -2.34 5.16
CA ASP A 375 35.52 -1.55 5.93
C ASP A 375 34.15 -1.42 5.24
N THR A 376 34.10 -1.72 3.95
CA THR A 376 32.91 -1.55 3.14
C THR A 376 32.67 -2.78 2.24
N LEU A 377 31.50 -3.38 2.34
CA LEU A 377 31.01 -4.40 1.41
C LEU A 377 30.00 -3.73 0.46
N VAL A 378 30.28 -3.81 -0.84
CA VAL A 378 29.42 -3.25 -1.90
C VAL A 378 28.81 -4.41 -2.68
N PHE A 379 27.51 -4.47 -2.74
CA PHE A 379 26.76 -5.37 -3.62
C PHE A 379 26.02 -4.55 -4.66
N ARG A 380 26.19 -4.89 -5.94
CA ARG A 380 25.59 -4.16 -7.06
C ARG A 380 25.38 -5.07 -8.29
#